data_2d9666e767f69b0f8f441c53a11d003e
#
_entry.id   2d9666e767f69b0f8f441c53a11d003e
#
_cell.length_a   1.000
_cell.length_b   1.000
_cell.length_c   1.000
_cell.angle_alpha   90.00
_cell.angle_beta   90.00
_cell.angle_gamma   90.00
#
_symmetry.space_group_name_H-M   'P 1'
#
loop_
_entity.id
_entity.type
_entity.pdbx_description
1 polymer ?
#
loop_
_entity_poly.entity_id
_entity_poly.type
_entity_poly.pdbx_seq_one_letter_code
_entity_poly.pdbx_strand_id
1 'polypeptide(L)'
;MPDFAIPTLHICITCRNGQALTEADVRPGQHLMDAVAALMDGRAVDVQPVKCLSSCDHGCAAALSAPGKWTYLLGRLEPAMAADLLDYADTYAAHPTGTVLPSSRPASLARVVLGRMPDLTQRSAA
;
A
#
# COMPACT_ATOMS: atom_id res chain seq x y z
N MET A 1 3.51 18.86 19.50
CA MET A 1 3.87 17.50 19.15
C MET A 1 3.44 17.21 17.75
N PRO A 2 4.38 16.88 16.87
CA PRO A 2 3.96 16.48 15.56
C PRO A 2 3.18 15.19 15.69
N ASP A 3 1.91 15.25 15.43
CA ASP A 3 1.12 14.05 15.27
C ASP A 3 1.55 13.42 13.95
N PHE A 4 2.41 12.42 14.07
CA PHE A 4 2.63 11.59 12.91
C PHE A 4 1.32 10.88 12.66
N ALA A 5 0.58 11.37 11.67
CA ALA A 5 -0.63 10.68 11.25
C ALA A 5 -0.26 9.24 10.88
N ILE A 6 -0.95 8.28 11.49
CA ILE A 6 -0.76 6.88 11.17
C ILE A 6 -1.15 6.69 9.71
N PRO A 7 -0.26 6.14 8.86
CA PRO A 7 -0.63 5.90 7.48
C PRO A 7 -1.66 4.79 7.37
N THR A 8 -2.50 4.88 6.35
CA THR A 8 -3.48 3.85 6.04
C THR A 8 -3.02 3.09 4.80
N LEU A 9 -2.99 1.78 4.90
CA LEU A 9 -2.69 0.89 3.79
C LEU A 9 -3.96 0.15 3.42
N HIS A 10 -4.54 0.50 2.27
CA HIS A 10 -5.71 -0.18 1.73
C HIS A 10 -5.24 -1.30 0.81
N ILE A 11 -5.69 -2.52 1.04
CA ILE A 11 -5.30 -3.68 0.24
C ILE A 11 -6.52 -4.22 -0.49
N CYS A 12 -6.41 -4.34 -1.81
CA CYS A 12 -7.47 -4.89 -2.65
C CYS A 12 -7.59 -6.39 -2.43
N ILE A 13 -8.64 -6.82 -1.72
CA ILE A 13 -8.82 -8.23 -1.36
C ILE A 13 -9.48 -9.05 -2.46
N THR A 14 -9.99 -8.42 -3.51
CA THR A 14 -10.63 -9.13 -4.63
C THR A 14 -9.68 -9.35 -5.79
N CYS A 15 -8.43 -8.90 -5.68
CA CYS A 15 -7.46 -9.01 -6.75
C CYS A 15 -7.12 -10.47 -7.05
N ARG A 16 -7.14 -10.83 -8.34
CA ARG A 16 -6.86 -12.19 -8.82
C ARG A 16 -5.41 -12.37 -9.29
N ASN A 17 -4.66 -11.30 -9.39
CA ASN A 17 -3.28 -11.32 -9.91
C ASN A 17 -3.20 -12.06 -11.26
N GLY A 18 -4.18 -11.82 -12.15
CA GLY A 18 -4.22 -12.44 -13.47
C GLY A 18 -4.58 -13.91 -13.48
N GLN A 19 -4.92 -14.51 -12.34
CA GLN A 19 -5.23 -15.93 -12.25
C GLN A 19 -6.71 -16.21 -12.51
N ALA A 20 -6.99 -17.33 -13.17
CA ALA A 20 -8.35 -17.81 -13.31
C ALA A 20 -8.72 -18.56 -12.03
N LEU A 21 -9.57 -17.96 -11.21
CA LEU A 21 -9.97 -18.49 -9.92
C LEU A 21 -11.46 -18.85 -9.92
N THR A 22 -11.81 -19.88 -9.16
CA THR A 22 -13.19 -20.20 -8.86
C THR A 22 -13.63 -19.44 -7.62
N GLU A 23 -14.95 -19.43 -7.33
CA GLU A 23 -15.46 -18.79 -6.12
C GLU A 23 -14.95 -19.43 -4.83
N ALA A 24 -14.53 -20.70 -4.89
CA ALA A 24 -13.99 -21.42 -3.73
C ALA A 24 -12.54 -21.03 -3.43
N ASP A 25 -11.85 -20.39 -4.35
CA ASP A 25 -10.45 -20.05 -4.19
C ASP A 25 -10.30 -18.76 -3.41
N VAL A 26 -9.35 -18.75 -2.47
CA VAL A 26 -8.95 -17.52 -1.79
C VAL A 26 -8.12 -16.69 -2.78
N ARG A 27 -8.50 -15.43 -2.94
CA ARG A 27 -7.85 -14.56 -3.92
C ARG A 27 -6.45 -14.13 -3.48
N PRO A 28 -5.51 -13.93 -4.41
CA PRO A 28 -4.17 -13.42 -4.06
C PRO A 28 -4.19 -12.15 -3.22
N GLY A 29 -5.14 -11.23 -3.49
CA GLY A 29 -5.29 -10.02 -2.68
C GLY A 29 -5.65 -10.32 -1.24
N GLN A 30 -6.48 -11.35 -0.99
CA GLN A 30 -6.80 -11.77 0.37
C GLN A 30 -5.57 -12.42 1.03
N HIS A 31 -4.79 -13.20 0.30
CA HIS A 31 -3.54 -13.76 0.82
C HIS A 31 -2.55 -12.66 1.22
N LEU A 32 -2.45 -11.60 0.41
CA LEU A 32 -1.61 -10.45 0.75
C LEU A 32 -2.12 -9.77 2.04
N MET A 33 -3.44 -9.55 2.15
CA MET A 33 -4.04 -8.96 3.33
C MET A 33 -3.74 -9.79 4.57
N ASP A 34 -3.91 -11.12 4.47
CA ASP A 34 -3.64 -12.03 5.58
C ASP A 34 -2.17 -12.00 5.99
N ALA A 35 -1.26 -11.97 5.02
CA ALA A 35 0.17 -11.91 5.28
C ALA A 35 0.56 -10.61 5.99
N VAL A 36 -0.01 -9.49 5.57
CA VAL A 36 0.23 -8.19 6.21
C VAL A 36 -0.36 -8.19 7.62
N ALA A 37 -1.58 -8.68 7.78
CA ALA A 37 -2.24 -8.73 9.09
C ALA A 37 -1.43 -9.55 10.10
N ALA A 38 -0.79 -10.63 9.66
CA ALA A 38 0.03 -11.47 10.52
C ALA A 38 1.28 -10.76 11.05
N LEU A 39 1.71 -9.67 10.40
CA LEU A 39 2.93 -8.94 10.76
C LEU A 39 2.63 -7.58 11.41
N MET A 40 1.36 -7.30 11.71
CA MET A 40 0.94 -5.98 12.20
C MET A 40 1.33 -5.69 13.64
N ASP A 41 1.67 -6.71 14.41
CA ASP A 41 1.96 -6.56 15.84
C ASP A 41 3.10 -5.54 16.05
N GLY A 42 2.83 -4.50 16.83
CA GLY A 42 3.80 -3.44 17.08
C GLY A 42 3.98 -2.43 15.95
N ARG A 43 3.18 -2.51 14.89
CA ARG A 43 3.27 -1.58 13.75
C ARG A 43 2.26 -0.46 13.86
N ALA A 44 2.70 0.76 13.54
CA ALA A 44 1.84 1.94 13.55
C ALA A 44 1.29 2.21 12.13
N VAL A 45 0.55 1.26 11.60
CA VAL A 45 -0.07 1.33 10.26
C VAL A 45 -1.51 0.84 10.41
N ASP A 46 -2.45 1.58 9.83
CA ASP A 46 -3.84 1.15 9.76
C ASP A 46 -4.05 0.39 8.45
N VAL A 47 -4.28 -0.91 8.55
CA VAL A 47 -4.46 -1.76 7.36
C VAL A 47 -5.95 -2.04 7.17
N GLN A 48 -6.47 -1.67 6.01
CA GLN A 48 -7.88 -1.80 5.68
C GLN A 48 -8.07 -2.61 4.40
N PRO A 49 -8.98 -3.59 4.40
CA PRO A 49 -9.34 -4.26 3.16
C PRO A 49 -10.25 -3.37 2.32
N VAL A 50 -10.05 -3.39 1.00
CA VAL A 50 -10.98 -2.76 0.07
C VAL A 50 -11.32 -3.75 -1.04
N LYS A 51 -12.50 -3.58 -1.65
CA LYS A 51 -12.95 -4.53 -2.66
C LYS A 51 -12.31 -4.32 -4.01
N CYS A 52 -11.97 -3.10 -4.37
CA CYS A 52 -11.40 -2.85 -5.69
C CYS A 52 -10.68 -1.52 -5.74
N LEU A 53 -9.47 -1.53 -6.31
CA LEU A 53 -8.70 -0.31 -6.59
C LEU A 53 -8.57 -0.09 -8.11
N SER A 54 -9.37 -0.82 -8.91
CA SER A 54 -9.41 -0.69 -10.37
C SER A 54 -8.05 -0.89 -11.04
N SER A 55 -7.20 -1.72 -10.44
CA SER A 55 -5.86 -2.02 -10.95
C SER A 55 -5.67 -3.51 -11.18
N CYS A 56 -6.70 -4.19 -11.68
CA CYS A 56 -6.71 -5.65 -11.84
C CYS A 56 -5.58 -6.16 -12.73
N ASP A 57 -5.17 -5.37 -13.73
CA ASP A 57 -4.08 -5.75 -14.63
C ASP A 57 -2.71 -5.69 -13.95
N HIS A 58 -2.63 -5.08 -12.79
CA HIS A 58 -1.40 -4.88 -12.03
C HIS A 58 -1.54 -5.39 -10.59
N GLY A 59 -2.42 -6.36 -10.40
CA GLY A 59 -2.66 -6.93 -9.08
C GLY A 59 -1.45 -7.71 -8.55
N CYS A 60 -1.30 -7.87 -7.26
CA CYS A 60 -2.23 -7.33 -6.25
C CYS A 60 -1.99 -5.85 -6.04
N ALA A 61 -3.07 -5.13 -5.78
CA ALA A 61 -3.00 -3.68 -5.65
C ALA A 61 -3.23 -3.23 -4.20
N ALA A 62 -2.62 -2.09 -3.85
CA ALA A 62 -2.79 -1.44 -2.56
C ALA A 62 -2.66 0.06 -2.73
N ALA A 63 -3.20 0.82 -1.78
CA ALA A 63 -3.01 2.27 -1.73
C ALA A 63 -2.47 2.65 -0.35
N LEU A 64 -1.46 3.50 -0.34
CA LEU A 64 -0.84 4.00 0.88
C LEU A 64 -1.10 5.50 0.98
N SER A 65 -1.75 5.92 2.06
CA SER A 65 -2.13 7.32 2.25
C SER A 65 -1.96 7.75 3.70
N ALA A 66 -1.84 9.05 3.89
CA ALA A 66 -1.88 9.68 5.21
C ALA A 66 -2.24 11.15 5.03
N PRO A 67 -2.87 11.77 6.04
CA PRO A 67 -3.17 13.19 5.97
C PRO A 67 -1.90 14.02 5.75
N GLY A 68 -1.97 14.97 4.83
CA GLY A 68 -0.85 15.86 4.52
C GLY A 68 0.26 15.25 3.68
N LYS A 69 0.07 14.03 3.20
CA LYS A 69 1.08 13.32 2.40
C LYS A 69 0.52 12.90 1.05
N TRP A 70 1.42 12.66 0.09
CA TRP A 70 1.04 12.12 -1.19
C TRP A 70 0.50 10.69 -1.04
N THR A 71 -0.50 10.35 -1.83
CA THR A 71 -1.07 9.00 -1.87
C THR A 71 -0.40 8.19 -2.96
N TYR A 72 -0.04 6.96 -2.66
CA TYR A 72 0.59 6.04 -3.61
C TYR A 72 -0.36 4.92 -3.97
N LEU A 73 -0.47 4.65 -5.26
CA LEU A 73 -1.12 3.43 -5.77
C LEU A 73 -0.04 2.43 -6.10
N LEU A 74 -0.13 1.26 -5.51
CA LEU A 74 0.85 0.19 -5.62
C LEU A 74 0.24 -1.00 -6.34
N GLY A 75 1.04 -1.71 -7.09
CA GLY A 75 0.61 -2.91 -7.78
C GLY A 75 1.70 -3.95 -7.85
N ARG A 76 1.39 -5.08 -8.47
CA ARG A 76 2.30 -6.23 -8.59
C ARG A 76 2.81 -6.72 -7.24
N LEU A 77 1.98 -6.56 -6.21
CA LEU A 77 2.34 -7.01 -4.87
C LEU A 77 2.11 -8.50 -4.73
N GLU A 78 2.88 -9.12 -3.85
CA GLU A 78 2.77 -10.54 -3.52
C GLU A 78 2.79 -10.70 -2.01
N PRO A 79 2.20 -11.78 -1.47
CA PRO A 79 2.23 -12.01 -0.01
C PRO A 79 3.64 -12.01 0.58
N ALA A 80 4.64 -12.46 -0.18
CA ALA A 80 6.04 -12.45 0.27
C ALA A 80 6.59 -11.03 0.51
N MET A 81 5.93 -10.01 -0.03
CA MET A 81 6.34 -8.60 0.13
C MET A 81 5.73 -7.95 1.38
N ALA A 82 4.97 -8.69 2.19
CA ALA A 82 4.23 -8.10 3.31
C ALA A 82 5.13 -7.34 4.30
N ALA A 83 6.25 -7.93 4.69
CA ALA A 83 7.18 -7.27 5.62
C ALA A 83 7.78 -5.99 5.02
N ASP A 84 8.20 -6.06 3.75
CA ASP A 84 8.76 -4.90 3.05
C ASP A 84 7.70 -3.80 2.86
N LEU A 85 6.46 -4.19 2.61
CA LEU A 85 5.36 -3.24 2.47
C LEU A 85 5.11 -2.47 3.78
N LEU A 86 5.18 -3.15 4.91
CA LEU A 86 5.06 -2.50 6.22
C LEU A 86 6.27 -1.62 6.52
N ASP A 87 7.49 -2.06 6.17
CA ASP A 87 8.68 -1.23 6.32
C ASP A 87 8.60 0.03 5.46
N TYR A 88 8.07 -0.09 4.25
CA TYR A 88 7.85 1.07 3.39
C TYR A 88 6.82 2.02 4.00
N ALA A 89 5.76 1.50 4.59
CA ALA A 89 4.75 2.32 5.27
C ALA A 89 5.38 3.11 6.42
N ASP A 90 6.29 2.52 7.18
CA ASP A 90 7.00 3.21 8.25
C ASP A 90 7.88 4.34 7.70
N THR A 91 8.62 4.08 6.64
CA THR A 91 9.46 5.09 5.97
C THR A 91 8.61 6.22 5.41
N TYR A 92 7.48 5.87 4.80
CA TYR A 92 6.50 6.82 4.28
C TYR A 92 5.96 7.72 5.40
N ALA A 93 5.60 7.13 6.53
CA ALA A 93 5.05 7.88 7.66
C ALA A 93 6.06 8.87 8.23
N ALA A 94 7.34 8.52 8.24
CA ALA A 94 8.41 9.38 8.74
C ALA A 94 8.80 10.49 7.77
N HIS A 95 8.42 10.38 6.49
CA HIS A 95 8.76 11.37 5.48
C HIS A 95 7.78 12.55 5.54
N PRO A 96 8.26 13.81 5.48
CA PRO A 96 7.37 14.98 5.62
C PRO A 96 6.24 15.03 4.59
N THR A 97 6.48 14.62 3.36
CA THR A 97 5.47 14.65 2.28
C THR A 97 5.07 13.27 1.81
N GLY A 98 5.71 12.22 2.31
CA GLY A 98 5.49 10.84 1.87
C GLY A 98 6.16 10.50 0.54
N THR A 99 6.82 11.46 -0.12
CA THR A 99 7.45 11.22 -1.42
C THR A 99 8.84 10.58 -1.25
N VAL A 100 8.84 9.38 -0.72
CA VAL A 100 10.05 8.61 -0.44
C VAL A 100 10.81 8.34 -1.74
N LEU A 101 12.13 8.58 -1.72
CA LEU A 101 12.96 8.30 -2.89
C LEU A 101 12.92 6.81 -3.24
N PRO A 102 12.94 6.47 -4.54
CA PRO A 102 12.97 5.06 -4.95
C PRO A 102 14.10 4.26 -4.31
N SER A 103 15.25 4.88 -4.09
CA SER A 103 16.41 4.23 -3.45
C SER A 103 16.19 3.92 -1.97
N SER A 104 15.21 4.56 -1.34
CA SER A 104 14.88 4.34 0.06
C SER A 104 13.78 3.31 0.26
N ARG A 105 13.22 2.77 -0.83
CA ARG A 105 12.24 1.68 -0.76
C ARG A 105 12.95 0.34 -0.64
N PRO A 106 12.34 -0.65 0.04
CA PRO A 106 12.85 -2.02 -0.02
C PRO A 106 13.01 -2.49 -1.48
N ALA A 107 14.01 -3.31 -1.72
CA ALA A 107 14.33 -3.74 -3.09
C ALA A 107 13.17 -4.47 -3.78
N SER A 108 12.38 -5.24 -3.04
CA SER A 108 11.22 -5.94 -3.59
C SER A 108 10.15 -4.98 -4.10
N LEU A 109 10.15 -3.73 -3.62
CA LEU A 109 9.15 -2.73 -3.98
C LEU A 109 9.68 -1.72 -5.01
N ALA A 110 10.78 -2.02 -5.68
CA ALA A 110 11.40 -1.09 -6.62
C ALA A 110 10.49 -0.72 -7.80
N ARG A 111 9.57 -1.61 -8.18
CA ARG A 111 8.73 -1.44 -9.37
C ARG A 111 7.23 -1.52 -9.08
N VAL A 112 6.82 -1.35 -7.83
CA VAL A 112 5.41 -1.53 -7.48
C VAL A 112 4.60 -0.25 -7.56
N VAL A 113 5.22 0.92 -7.64
CA VAL A 113 4.48 2.19 -7.71
C VAL A 113 3.86 2.35 -9.09
N LEU A 114 2.53 2.34 -9.15
CA LEU A 114 1.76 2.56 -10.37
C LEU A 114 1.50 4.04 -10.60
N GLY A 115 1.38 4.79 -9.53
CA GLY A 115 1.13 6.22 -9.60
C GLY A 115 1.08 6.82 -8.22
N ARG A 116 1.11 8.14 -8.16
CA ARG A 116 0.96 8.87 -6.92
C ARG A 116 0.17 10.14 -7.16
N MET A 117 -0.52 10.59 -6.12
CA MET A 117 -1.32 11.81 -6.17
C MET A 117 -0.87 12.75 -5.06
N PRO A 118 -0.79 14.06 -5.35
CA PRO A 118 -0.49 15.02 -4.29
C PRO A 118 -1.57 15.01 -3.22
N ASP A 119 -1.23 15.55 -2.05
CA ASP A 119 -2.21 15.73 -0.99
C ASP A 119 -3.32 16.66 -1.48
N LEU A 120 -4.53 16.13 -1.56
CA LEU A 120 -5.67 16.84 -2.10
C LEU A 120 -6.20 17.91 -1.14
N THR A 121 -5.75 17.88 0.10
CA THR A 121 -6.14 18.90 1.09
C THR A 121 -5.24 20.12 1.05
N GLN A 122 -4.08 20.03 0.39
CA GLN A 122 -3.19 21.17 0.22
C GLN A 122 -3.51 21.92 -1.06
N ARG A 123 -3.69 23.21 -0.93
CA ARG A 123 -3.78 24.06 -2.10
C ARG A 123 -2.39 24.56 -2.44
N SER A 124 -1.97 24.28 -3.65
CA SER A 124 -0.75 24.87 -4.17
C SER A 124 -0.91 26.38 -4.21
N ALA A 125 0.07 27.11 -3.70
CA ALA A 125 0.07 28.57 -3.75
C ALA A 125 0.50 29.12 -5.10
N ALA A 126 0.92 28.25 -6.00
CA ALA A 126 1.38 28.67 -7.33
C ALA A 126 0.26 28.73 -8.33
#